data_5c4b22e9edacb664283fd6716fd3b66b
#
_entry.id   5c4b22e9edacb664283fd6716fd3b66b
#
_cell.length_a   1.000
_cell.length_b   1.000
_cell.length_c   1.000
_cell.angle_alpha   90.00
_cell.angle_beta   90.00
_cell.angle_gamma   90.00
#
_symmetry.space_group_name_H-M   'P 1'
#
loop_
_entity.id
_entity.type
_entity.pdbx_description
1 polymer ?
#
loop_
_entity_poly.entity_id
_entity_poly.type
_entity_poly.pdbx_seq_one_letter_code
_entity_poly.pdbx_strand_id
1 'polypeptide(L)'
;SELFEETSIRSAEVGRYQLWLLDEGHCFRDQLVKFCHLKNAPNQRFSYSRGSLETFMHFVEQGNGVTFVPELAAKTLSAEQSELIRPFALPRPARCITLVHHRDYVRHAVVDRLSEVICQAVPKEMLRLRPGQDLV
;
A
#
# COMPACT_ATOMS: atom_id res chain seq x y z
N SER A 1 20.89 2.31 -6.95
CA SER A 1 20.16 3.10 -5.92
C SER A 1 20.46 2.48 -4.57
N GLU A 2 20.81 3.27 -3.56
CA GLU A 2 21.09 2.81 -2.17
C GLU A 2 19.99 1.91 -1.60
N LEU A 3 18.74 2.09 -2.07
CA LEU A 3 17.60 1.26 -1.69
C LEU A 3 17.69 -0.21 -2.09
N PHE A 4 18.47 -0.57 -3.08
CA PHE A 4 18.62 -1.97 -3.51
C PHE A 4 19.40 -2.82 -2.51
N GLU A 5 20.23 -2.19 -1.70
CA GLU A 5 21.03 -2.86 -0.66
C GLU A 5 20.24 -3.06 0.64
N GLU A 6 19.14 -2.33 0.82
CA GLU A 6 18.31 -2.40 2.01
C GLU A 6 17.34 -3.59 1.96
N THR A 7 17.27 -4.35 3.05
CA THR A 7 16.30 -5.46 3.19
C THR A 7 14.92 -5.00 3.63
N SER A 8 14.82 -3.81 4.25
CA SER A 8 13.58 -3.18 4.70
C SER A 8 13.75 -1.68 4.85
N ILE A 9 12.67 -0.91 4.73
CA ILE A 9 12.70 0.55 4.75
C ILE A 9 11.94 1.07 5.97
N ARG A 10 12.55 2.00 6.72
CA ARG A 10 11.87 2.69 7.81
C ARG A 10 10.93 3.77 7.26
N SER A 11 9.76 3.88 7.86
CA SER A 11 8.77 4.89 7.45
C SER A 11 9.32 6.33 7.48
N ALA A 12 10.19 6.65 8.43
CA ALA A 12 10.83 7.97 8.54
C ALA A 12 11.84 8.29 7.42
N GLU A 13 12.34 7.29 6.72
CA GLU A 13 13.36 7.46 5.67
C GLU A 13 12.74 7.64 4.27
N VAL A 14 11.49 7.25 4.12
CA VAL A 14 10.79 7.28 2.82
C VAL A 14 10.76 8.68 2.20
N GLY A 15 10.63 9.72 3.02
CA GLY A 15 10.62 11.12 2.55
C GLY A 15 11.92 11.62 1.89
N ARG A 16 13.00 10.84 1.92
CA ARG A 16 14.27 11.19 1.25
C ARG A 16 14.28 10.87 -0.23
N TYR A 17 13.32 10.04 -0.68
CA TYR A 17 13.24 9.58 -2.05
C TYR A 17 12.23 10.36 -2.87
N GLN A 18 12.40 10.37 -4.18
CA GLN A 18 11.36 10.83 -5.10
C GLN A 18 10.17 9.88 -5.00
N LEU A 19 9.03 10.39 -4.50
CA LEU A 19 7.83 9.59 -4.29
C LEU A 19 6.79 9.82 -5.39
N TRP A 20 6.28 8.73 -5.95
CA TRP A 20 5.10 8.72 -6.80
C TRP A 20 3.90 8.31 -5.96
N LEU A 21 2.95 9.22 -5.78
CA LEU A 21 1.75 9.01 -4.98
C LEU A 21 0.48 9.22 -5.81
N LEU A 22 -0.54 8.45 -5.50
CA LEU A 22 -1.88 8.66 -6.04
C LEU A 22 -2.40 10.05 -5.67
N ASP A 23 -3.37 10.55 -6.45
CA ASP A 23 -4.00 11.85 -6.24
C ASP A 23 -4.66 11.97 -4.85
N GLU A 24 -4.93 13.20 -4.45
CA GLU A 24 -5.72 13.50 -3.25
C GLU A 24 -7.12 12.87 -3.33
N GLY A 25 -7.60 12.38 -2.18
CA GLY A 25 -8.87 11.64 -2.10
C GLY A 25 -8.73 10.12 -2.18
N HIS A 26 -7.55 9.59 -2.51
CA HIS A 26 -7.28 8.16 -2.37
C HIS A 26 -6.92 7.82 -0.92
N CYS A 27 -7.78 7.07 -0.24
CA CYS A 27 -7.55 6.65 1.15
C CYS A 27 -6.19 5.97 1.36
N PHE A 28 -5.71 5.20 0.40
CA PHE A 28 -4.40 4.56 0.44
C PHE A 28 -3.26 5.59 0.53
N ARG A 29 -3.32 6.64 -0.28
CA ARG A 29 -2.35 7.75 -0.22
C ARG A 29 -2.37 8.44 1.13
N ASP A 30 -3.55 8.80 1.62
CA ASP A 30 -3.70 9.57 2.86
C ASP A 30 -3.19 8.79 4.08
N GLN A 31 -3.43 7.48 4.10
CA GLN A 31 -2.89 6.58 5.11
C GLN A 31 -1.35 6.54 5.09
N LEU A 32 -0.74 6.45 3.93
CA LEU A 32 0.72 6.42 3.78
C LEU A 32 1.37 7.76 4.14
N VAL A 33 0.77 8.88 3.70
CA VAL A 33 1.23 10.23 4.05
C VAL A 33 1.21 10.43 5.56
N LYS A 34 0.19 9.92 6.24
CA LYS A 34 0.08 9.96 7.71
C LYS A 34 1.12 9.05 8.36
N PHE A 35 1.21 7.80 7.95
CA PHE A 35 2.11 6.80 8.54
C PHE A 35 3.58 7.17 8.39
N CYS A 36 3.99 7.64 7.23
CA CYS A 36 5.36 8.05 6.96
C CYS A 36 5.66 9.51 7.36
N HIS A 37 4.72 10.20 8.02
CA HIS A 37 4.85 11.62 8.42
C HIS A 37 5.28 12.55 7.28
N LEU A 38 4.84 12.28 6.07
CA LEU A 38 5.32 12.94 4.87
C LEU A 38 4.95 14.43 4.80
N LYS A 39 3.90 14.88 5.49
CA LYS A 39 3.50 16.31 5.52
C LYS A 39 4.57 17.24 6.10
N ASN A 40 5.48 16.72 6.92
CA ASN A 40 6.46 17.50 7.67
C ASN A 40 7.91 17.21 7.25
N ALA A 41 8.15 16.41 6.20
CA ALA A 41 9.50 16.09 5.80
C ALA A 41 10.13 17.26 5.03
N PRO A 42 11.28 17.77 5.46
CA PRO A 42 12.01 18.80 4.75
C PRO A 42 12.51 18.22 3.40
N ASN A 43 12.43 19.02 2.34
CA ASN A 43 12.89 18.66 0.98
C ASN A 43 12.09 17.56 0.26
N GLN A 44 10.79 17.47 0.51
CA GLN A 44 9.95 16.50 -0.18
C GLN A 44 9.88 16.74 -1.69
N ARG A 45 10.29 15.73 -2.43
CA ARG A 45 10.07 15.66 -3.87
C ARG A 45 8.87 14.74 -4.14
N PHE A 46 7.66 15.29 -3.96
CA PHE A 46 6.46 14.60 -4.41
C PHE A 46 6.20 14.93 -5.87
N SER A 47 6.03 13.92 -6.66
CA SER A 47 5.35 14.06 -7.93
C SER A 47 3.95 13.48 -7.80
N TYR A 48 2.97 14.36 -7.71
CA TYR A 48 1.58 13.99 -7.88
C TYR A 48 1.33 13.83 -9.37
N SER A 49 1.01 12.64 -9.80
CA SER A 49 0.59 12.41 -11.17
C SER A 49 -0.78 11.75 -11.16
N ARG A 50 -1.66 12.24 -12.02
CA ARG A 50 -2.87 11.50 -12.38
C ARG A 50 -2.42 10.24 -13.10
N GLY A 51 -2.37 9.13 -12.37
CA GLY A 51 -1.92 7.87 -12.90
C GLY A 51 -2.42 6.70 -12.07
N SER A 52 -2.29 5.51 -12.62
CA SER A 52 -2.56 4.27 -11.90
C SER A 52 -1.30 3.81 -11.15
N LEU A 53 -1.48 2.91 -10.22
CA LEU A 53 -0.37 2.24 -9.54
C LEU A 53 0.59 1.57 -10.56
N GLU A 54 0.07 1.00 -11.63
CA GLU A 54 0.83 0.39 -12.72
C GLU A 54 1.76 1.39 -13.40
N THR A 55 1.26 2.61 -13.67
CA THR A 55 2.09 3.70 -14.24
C THR A 55 3.25 4.04 -13.32
N PHE A 56 3.01 4.11 -12.02
CA PHE A 56 4.08 4.44 -11.06
C PHE A 56 5.09 3.31 -10.92
N MET A 57 4.64 2.06 -10.96
CA MET A 57 5.52 0.91 -10.97
C MET A 57 6.46 0.96 -12.19
N HIS A 58 5.94 1.34 -13.36
CA HIS A 58 6.76 1.48 -14.56
C HIS A 58 7.84 2.57 -14.43
N PHE A 59 7.54 3.70 -13.78
CA PHE A 59 8.55 4.70 -13.48
C PHE A 59 9.64 4.18 -12.53
N VAL A 60 9.26 3.38 -11.53
CA VAL A 60 10.20 2.77 -10.59
C VAL A 60 11.10 1.75 -11.29
N GLU A 61 10.58 0.94 -12.20
CA GLU A 61 11.35 0.00 -13.03
C GLU A 61 12.44 0.71 -13.84
N GLN A 62 12.16 1.93 -14.30
CA GLN A 62 13.12 2.77 -15.00
C GLN A 62 14.10 3.52 -14.07
N GLY A 63 14.07 3.24 -12.77
CA GLY A 63 14.93 3.89 -11.79
C GLY A 63 14.47 5.29 -11.35
N ASN A 64 13.26 5.69 -11.68
CA ASN A 64 12.70 7.01 -11.39
C ASN A 64 11.91 7.03 -10.10
N GLY A 65 12.60 6.99 -8.95
CA GLY A 65 11.96 7.15 -7.64
C GLY A 65 11.37 5.86 -7.07
N VAL A 66 10.40 6.01 -6.18
CA VAL A 66 9.74 4.90 -5.47
C VAL A 66 8.23 5.13 -5.41
N THR A 67 7.49 4.04 -5.26
CA THR A 67 6.05 4.07 -5.00
C THR A 67 5.68 3.03 -3.94
N PHE A 68 4.45 3.10 -3.45
CA PHE A 68 3.94 2.13 -2.48
C PHE A 68 3.02 1.12 -3.16
N VAL A 69 3.22 -0.14 -2.86
CA VAL A 69 2.40 -1.23 -3.41
C VAL A 69 1.70 -1.97 -2.26
N PRO A 70 0.36 -2.12 -2.30
CA PRO A 70 -0.33 -2.97 -1.34
C PRO A 70 0.17 -4.41 -1.40
N GLU A 71 0.32 -5.07 -0.24
CA GLU A 71 0.86 -6.44 -0.16
C GLU A 71 0.10 -7.43 -1.06
N LEU A 72 -1.22 -7.29 -1.17
CA LEU A 72 -2.02 -8.16 -2.05
C LEU A 72 -1.69 -7.94 -3.53
N ALA A 73 -1.48 -6.68 -3.95
CA ALA A 73 -1.04 -6.37 -5.30
C ALA A 73 0.40 -6.84 -5.57
N ALA A 74 1.28 -6.78 -4.57
CA ALA A 74 2.65 -7.27 -4.70
C ALA A 74 2.72 -8.77 -5.01
N LYS A 75 1.71 -9.56 -4.64
CA LYS A 75 1.62 -11.00 -4.96
C LYS A 75 1.34 -11.30 -6.44
N THR A 76 0.93 -10.32 -7.21
CA THR A 76 0.63 -10.47 -8.66
C THR A 76 1.72 -9.92 -9.56
N LEU A 77 2.83 -9.46 -8.98
CA LEU A 77 3.96 -8.90 -9.72
C LEU A 77 4.77 -9.97 -10.45
N SER A 78 5.46 -9.56 -11.52
CA SER A 78 6.44 -10.42 -12.18
C SER A 78 7.65 -10.71 -11.26
N ALA A 79 8.48 -11.66 -11.64
CA ALA A 79 9.70 -11.98 -10.90
C ALA A 79 10.63 -10.75 -10.80
N GLU A 80 10.83 -10.04 -11.92
CA GLU A 80 11.66 -8.84 -11.98
C GLU A 80 11.10 -7.71 -11.11
N GLN A 81 9.81 -7.48 -11.15
CA GLN A 81 9.14 -6.48 -10.32
C GLN A 81 9.23 -6.83 -8.82
N SER A 82 9.12 -8.11 -8.49
CA SER A 82 9.21 -8.59 -7.11
C SER A 82 10.59 -8.35 -6.48
N GLU A 83 11.65 -8.37 -7.27
CA GLU A 83 13.00 -8.03 -6.83
C GLU A 83 13.15 -6.56 -6.40
N LEU A 84 12.28 -5.67 -6.90
CA LEU A 84 12.27 -4.26 -6.53
C LEU A 84 11.54 -3.99 -5.20
N ILE A 85 10.76 -4.95 -4.71
CA ILE A 85 9.95 -4.76 -3.50
C ILE A 85 10.83 -4.77 -2.24
N ARG A 86 10.61 -3.75 -1.41
CA ARG A 86 11.20 -3.66 -0.07
C ARG A 86 10.09 -3.48 0.96
N PRO A 87 9.96 -4.38 1.92
CA PRO A 87 8.96 -4.24 2.98
C PRO A 87 9.33 -3.09 3.92
N PHE A 88 8.33 -2.53 4.57
CA PHE A 88 8.60 -1.65 5.70
C PHE A 88 9.24 -2.42 6.86
N ALA A 89 10.18 -1.76 7.56
CA ALA A 89 10.64 -2.19 8.87
C ALA A 89 9.46 -2.19 9.88
N LEU A 90 9.61 -2.90 10.98
CA LEU A 90 8.59 -2.91 12.03
C LEU A 90 8.53 -1.55 12.77
N PRO A 91 7.33 -1.07 13.14
CA PRO A 91 6.01 -1.65 12.83
C PRO A 91 5.63 -1.42 11.36
N ARG A 92 4.99 -2.41 10.73
CA ARG A 92 4.53 -2.31 9.35
C ARG A 92 3.12 -1.74 9.28
N PRO A 93 2.82 -0.84 8.32
CA PRO A 93 1.45 -0.34 8.16
C PRO A 93 0.52 -1.46 7.67
N ALA A 94 -0.63 -1.55 8.29
CA ALA A 94 -1.72 -2.40 7.84
C ALA A 94 -3.00 -1.58 7.75
N ARG A 95 -3.87 -1.91 6.82
CA ARG A 95 -5.16 -1.27 6.68
C ARG A 95 -6.29 -2.28 6.72
N CYS A 96 -7.39 -1.89 7.34
CA CYS A 96 -8.61 -2.68 7.34
C CYS A 96 -9.40 -2.42 6.07
N ILE A 97 -9.75 -3.47 5.34
CA ILE A 97 -10.69 -3.41 4.23
C ILE A 97 -12.05 -3.86 4.75
N THR A 98 -13.05 -3.03 4.60
CA THR A 98 -14.38 -3.24 5.19
C THR A 98 -15.44 -3.22 4.10
N LEU A 99 -16.33 -4.22 4.13
CA LEU A 99 -17.53 -4.25 3.32
C LEU A 99 -18.61 -3.41 4.03
N VAL A 100 -19.10 -2.38 3.36
CA VAL A 100 -20.10 -1.46 3.91
C VAL A 100 -21.37 -1.52 3.07
N HIS A 101 -22.52 -1.57 3.73
CA HIS A 101 -23.83 -1.49 3.09
C HIS A 101 -24.77 -0.60 3.91
N HIS A 102 -25.84 -0.14 3.27
CA HIS A 102 -26.87 0.63 3.99
C HIS A 102 -27.58 -0.25 5.03
N ARG A 103 -27.92 0.31 6.21
CA ARG A 103 -28.54 -0.44 7.30
C ARG A 103 -29.87 -1.11 6.89
N ASP A 104 -30.64 -0.48 5.99
CA ASP A 104 -31.93 -0.97 5.53
C ASP A 104 -31.81 -1.86 4.27
N TYR A 105 -30.58 -2.32 3.96
CA TYR A 105 -30.37 -3.23 2.84
C TYR A 105 -30.96 -4.60 3.14
N VAL A 106 -31.98 -4.98 2.36
CA VAL A 106 -32.81 -6.17 2.66
C VAL A 106 -32.20 -7.52 2.28
N ARG A 107 -31.14 -7.54 1.46
CA ARG A 107 -30.50 -8.77 0.95
C ARG A 107 -29.24 -9.11 1.75
N HIS A 108 -29.34 -9.21 3.06
CA HIS A 108 -28.20 -9.51 3.93
C HIS A 108 -27.48 -10.80 3.55
N ALA A 109 -28.21 -11.85 3.16
CA ALA A 109 -27.62 -13.11 2.73
C ALA A 109 -26.66 -12.96 1.51
N VAL A 110 -26.91 -11.99 0.62
CA VAL A 110 -26.01 -11.70 -0.51
C VAL A 110 -24.72 -11.04 -0.01
N VAL A 111 -24.83 -10.11 0.93
CA VAL A 111 -23.67 -9.43 1.54
C VAL A 111 -22.81 -10.44 2.30
N ASP A 112 -23.45 -11.30 3.12
CA ASP A 112 -22.77 -12.33 3.89
C ASP A 112 -22.02 -13.30 2.96
N ARG A 113 -22.71 -13.76 1.90
CA ARG A 113 -22.09 -14.65 0.91
C ARG A 113 -20.93 -14.00 0.16
N LEU A 114 -21.07 -12.73 -0.20
CA LEU A 114 -19.98 -11.96 -0.81
C LEU A 114 -18.78 -11.84 0.14
N SER A 115 -19.04 -11.54 1.40
CA SER A 115 -17.99 -11.48 2.43
C SER A 115 -17.25 -12.82 2.56
N GLU A 116 -17.97 -13.93 2.60
CA GLU A 116 -17.36 -15.26 2.64
C GLU A 116 -16.46 -15.53 1.43
N VAL A 117 -16.95 -15.23 0.22
CA VAL A 117 -16.19 -15.43 -1.02
C VAL A 117 -14.92 -14.56 -1.03
N ILE A 118 -15.01 -13.30 -0.61
CA ILE A 118 -13.86 -12.42 -0.50
C ILE A 118 -12.84 -12.99 0.49
N CYS A 119 -13.28 -13.42 1.68
CA CYS A 119 -12.41 -14.01 2.69
C CYS A 119 -11.76 -15.32 2.23
N GLN A 120 -12.44 -16.10 1.38
CA GLN A 120 -11.86 -17.31 0.78
C GLN A 120 -10.81 -17.02 -0.30
N ALA A 121 -10.99 -15.91 -1.03
CA ALA A 121 -10.07 -15.50 -2.10
C ALA A 121 -8.78 -14.81 -1.58
N VAL A 122 -8.83 -14.24 -0.39
CA VAL A 122 -7.69 -13.56 0.23
C VAL A 122 -6.82 -14.56 0.99
N PRO A 123 -5.46 -14.44 0.94
CA PRO A 123 -4.57 -15.26 1.74
C PRO A 123 -4.93 -15.21 3.23
N LYS A 124 -4.97 -16.38 3.88
CA LYS A 124 -5.44 -16.51 5.27
C LYS A 124 -4.65 -15.65 6.26
N GLU A 125 -3.36 -15.45 6.01
CA GLU A 125 -2.49 -14.60 6.82
C GLU A 125 -2.84 -13.10 6.73
N MET A 126 -3.63 -12.68 5.74
CA MET A 126 -4.08 -11.29 5.58
C MET A 126 -5.45 -11.02 6.22
N LEU A 127 -6.15 -12.05 6.67
CA LEU A 127 -7.47 -11.91 7.31
C LEU A 127 -7.39 -11.40 8.75
N ARG A 128 -6.20 -11.32 9.34
CA ARG A 128 -5.96 -10.85 10.69
C ARG A 128 -4.71 -9.97 10.73
N LEU A 129 -4.72 -9.02 11.68
CA LEU A 129 -3.53 -8.23 11.97
C LEU A 129 -2.42 -9.16 12.48
N ARG A 130 -1.25 -9.05 11.90
CA ARG A 130 -0.07 -9.83 12.29
C ARG A 130 0.74 -9.10 13.36
N PRO A 131 1.49 -9.81 14.21
CA PRO A 131 2.41 -9.18 15.15
C PRO A 131 3.35 -8.19 14.44
N GLY A 132 3.55 -7.02 15.02
CA GLY A 132 4.38 -5.96 14.43
C GLY A 132 3.73 -5.18 13.28
N GLN A 133 2.43 -5.28 13.11
CA GLN A 133 1.65 -4.42 12.21
C GLN A 133 0.82 -3.41 13.00
N ASP A 134 0.76 -2.18 12.51
CA ASP A 134 -0.07 -1.10 13.03
C ASP A 134 -1.14 -0.70 12.02
N LEU A 135 -2.38 -0.53 12.48
CA LEU A 135 -3.46 -0.01 11.64
C LEU A 135 -3.26 1.48 11.34
N VAL A 136 -3.42 1.84 10.08
CA VAL A 136 -3.24 3.20 9.57
C VAL A 136 -4.52 3.76 8.96
#